data_029abbb69d8df4d727573b9d871d459b
#
_entry.id   029abbb69d8df4d727573b9d871d459b
#
_cell.length_a   1.000
_cell.length_b   1.000
_cell.length_c   1.000
_cell.angle_alpha   90.00
_cell.angle_beta   90.00
_cell.angle_gamma   90.00
#
_symmetry.space_group_name_H-M   'P 1'
#
loop_
_entity.id
_entity.type
_entity.pdbx_description
1 polymer ?
#
loop_
_entity_poly.entity_id
_entity_poly.type
_entity_poly.pdbx_seq_one_letter_code
_entity_poly.pdbx_strand_id
1 'polypeptide(L)'
;MRLVKVFFMICLLQIPLLAKAEKESKFSWSASATMTSNYIWRGLYCGGPSLQLDATVDYAGFYANMWWNVGATDWTFSAFNPEVDLQIGFSRWGLNINYLYCYYFDTYPDGTPSRFFDFKNHPRGGGGTTGEWRVSYRVSDKIPLSCLVALRTFGREGYWENGALKRAYSTYIELGYDFALGQDWQLDARVGVTPAKSLYTGFEGDFAVTLVGLKLHKTWAIGSKVEGLKPVVKAFAHVMLQPWQVTKDNLIRPIAEAGDQKLNLAVGCSVAFGN
;
A
#
# COMPACT_ATOMS: atom_id res chain seq x y z
N MET A 1 -9.90 11.79 20.34
CA MET A 1 -8.66 12.61 20.36
C MET A 1 -7.67 12.30 21.51
N ARG A 2 -8.08 11.97 22.74
CA ARG A 2 -7.13 11.67 23.84
C ARG A 2 -6.40 10.33 23.70
N LEU A 3 -7.06 9.26 23.26
CA LEU A 3 -6.45 7.92 23.07
C LEU A 3 -5.37 7.89 21.98
N VAL A 4 -5.54 8.61 20.88
CA VAL A 4 -4.55 8.69 19.79
C VAL A 4 -3.27 9.37 20.27
N LYS A 5 -3.39 10.41 21.11
CA LYS A 5 -2.22 11.10 21.71
C LYS A 5 -1.44 10.20 22.65
N VAL A 6 -2.12 9.36 23.44
CA VAL A 6 -1.49 8.42 24.39
C VAL A 6 -0.76 7.31 23.61
N PHE A 7 -1.36 6.78 22.54
CA PHE A 7 -0.73 5.76 21.68
C PHE A 7 0.52 6.28 20.99
N PHE A 8 0.47 7.50 20.44
CA PHE A 8 1.62 8.15 19.82
C PHE A 8 2.75 8.41 20.82
N MET A 9 2.41 8.77 22.06
CA MET A 9 3.40 9.03 23.13
C MET A 9 4.06 7.75 23.63
N ILE A 10 3.34 6.61 23.68
CA ILE A 10 3.90 5.30 24.04
C ILE A 10 4.84 4.79 22.95
N CYS A 11 4.52 4.99 21.66
CA CYS A 11 5.41 4.63 20.55
C CYS A 11 6.70 5.45 20.55
N LEU A 12 6.64 6.73 20.90
CA LEU A 12 7.82 7.62 20.97
C LEU A 12 8.76 7.30 22.15
N LEU A 13 8.26 6.75 23.24
CA LEU A 13 9.07 6.43 24.44
C LEU A 13 9.88 5.12 24.30
N GLN A 14 9.59 4.28 23.29
CA GLN A 14 10.31 3.01 23.07
C GLN A 14 11.52 3.14 22.14
N ILE A 15 11.71 4.29 21.48
CA ILE A 15 12.75 4.51 20.45
C ILE A 15 14.19 4.38 20.99
N PRO A 16 14.55 4.77 22.22
CA PRO A 16 15.94 4.70 22.68
C PRO A 16 16.44 3.33 23.12
N LEU A 17 15.61 2.32 23.30
CA LEU A 17 16.01 1.04 23.90
C LEU A 17 16.54 -0.02 22.92
N LEU A 18 16.50 0.21 21.62
CA LEU A 18 16.82 -0.80 20.59
C LEU A 18 18.03 -0.47 19.72
N ALA A 19 18.77 0.58 20.02
CA ALA A 19 19.97 0.94 19.25
C ALA A 19 21.17 0.02 19.58
N LYS A 20 21.13 -1.21 19.12
CA LYS A 20 22.33 -2.03 18.97
C LYS A 20 22.85 -1.80 17.55
N ALA A 21 23.91 -0.99 17.44
CA ALA A 21 24.54 -0.67 16.16
C ALA A 21 25.21 -1.93 15.58
N GLU A 22 24.57 -2.59 14.64
CA GLU A 22 25.25 -3.42 13.67
C GLU A 22 25.94 -2.54 12.65
N LYS A 23 27.14 -2.93 12.25
CA LYS A 23 27.97 -2.21 11.27
C LYS A 23 27.47 -2.57 9.86
N GLU A 24 26.23 -2.18 9.55
CA GLU A 24 25.66 -2.36 8.22
C GLU A 24 26.25 -1.35 7.24
N SER A 25 26.37 -1.74 6.00
CA SER A 25 26.64 -0.82 4.90
C SER A 25 25.64 0.33 4.97
N LYS A 26 26.15 1.59 4.92
CA LYS A 26 25.24 2.75 4.92
C LYS A 26 24.37 2.81 3.66
N PHE A 27 24.76 2.09 2.61
CA PHE A 27 24.07 2.05 1.34
C PHE A 27 23.53 0.64 1.10
N SER A 28 22.28 0.57 0.72
CA SER A 28 21.66 -0.66 0.19
C SER A 28 20.71 -0.33 -0.97
N TRP A 29 20.44 -1.34 -1.78
CA TRP A 29 19.46 -1.25 -2.84
C TRP A 29 18.68 -2.56 -2.96
N SER A 30 17.49 -2.48 -3.49
CA SER A 30 16.71 -3.65 -3.88
C SER A 30 15.90 -3.36 -5.14
N ALA A 31 15.67 -4.42 -5.91
CA ALA A 31 14.76 -4.37 -7.04
C ALA A 31 13.94 -5.67 -7.08
N SER A 32 12.69 -5.60 -7.46
CA SER A 32 11.85 -6.77 -7.64
C SER A 32 10.90 -6.66 -8.81
N ALA A 33 10.49 -7.83 -9.31
CA ALA A 33 9.42 -7.97 -10.27
C ALA A 33 8.41 -8.99 -9.72
N THR A 34 7.15 -8.60 -9.63
CA THR A 34 6.05 -9.41 -9.11
C THR A 34 4.99 -9.60 -10.18
N MET A 35 4.60 -10.84 -10.45
CA MET A 35 3.41 -11.17 -11.22
C MET A 35 2.29 -11.55 -10.25
N THR A 36 1.13 -10.95 -10.39
CA THR A 36 -0.05 -11.26 -9.56
C THR A 36 -1.29 -11.43 -10.40
N SER A 37 -2.17 -12.32 -9.96
CA SER A 37 -3.46 -12.57 -10.62
C SER A 37 -4.43 -11.39 -10.49
N ASN A 38 -4.34 -10.65 -9.39
CA ASN A 38 -5.16 -9.46 -9.14
C ASN A 38 -4.32 -8.43 -8.39
N TYR A 39 -4.49 -7.16 -8.77
CA TYR A 39 -3.96 -6.04 -8.02
C TYR A 39 -4.99 -5.62 -6.97
N ILE A 40 -4.66 -5.84 -5.71
CA ILE A 40 -5.50 -5.48 -4.58
C ILE A 40 -4.72 -4.60 -3.62
N TRP A 41 -5.29 -3.47 -3.25
CA TRP A 41 -4.67 -2.51 -2.36
C TRP A 41 -5.60 -2.16 -1.19
N ARG A 42 -5.18 -2.49 0.05
CA ARG A 42 -5.95 -2.22 1.29
C ARG A 42 -7.42 -2.72 1.23
N GLY A 43 -7.62 -3.90 0.65
CA GLY A 43 -8.94 -4.49 0.44
C GLY A 43 -9.66 -4.02 -0.82
N LEU A 44 -9.19 -2.96 -1.50
CA LEU A 44 -9.75 -2.48 -2.75
C LEU A 44 -9.21 -3.29 -3.93
N TYR A 45 -10.08 -3.76 -4.80
CA TYR A 45 -9.69 -4.34 -6.08
C TYR A 45 -9.28 -3.20 -7.02
N CYS A 46 -8.00 -3.17 -7.41
CA CYS A 46 -7.42 -2.16 -8.26
C CYS A 46 -7.18 -2.61 -9.71
N GLY A 47 -7.29 -3.91 -9.98
CA GLY A 47 -7.14 -4.46 -11.32
C GLY A 47 -6.96 -5.97 -11.33
N GLY A 48 -6.99 -6.55 -12.53
CA GLY A 48 -6.77 -7.97 -12.82
C GLY A 48 -5.29 -8.34 -12.82
N PRO A 49 -4.88 -9.24 -13.72
CA PRO A 49 -3.49 -9.68 -13.83
C PRO A 49 -2.52 -8.53 -14.08
N SER A 50 -1.44 -8.49 -13.32
CA SER A 50 -0.48 -7.39 -13.42
C SER A 50 0.97 -7.83 -13.20
N LEU A 51 1.88 -7.08 -13.84
CA LEU A 51 3.30 -7.06 -13.56
C LEU A 51 3.61 -5.80 -12.75
N GLN A 52 4.21 -5.99 -11.59
CA GLN A 52 4.58 -4.93 -10.67
C GLN A 52 6.09 -4.92 -10.49
N LEU A 53 6.71 -3.79 -10.80
CA LEU A 53 8.14 -3.57 -10.65
C LEU A 53 8.37 -2.67 -9.44
N ASP A 54 9.40 -2.95 -8.67
CA ASP A 54 9.78 -2.16 -7.50
C ASP A 54 11.29 -1.95 -7.49
N ALA A 55 11.73 -0.75 -7.14
CA ALA A 55 13.14 -0.45 -6.95
C ALA A 55 13.30 0.53 -5.80
N THR A 56 14.20 0.20 -4.88
CA THR A 56 14.52 1.02 -3.71
C THR A 56 16.01 1.25 -3.63
N VAL A 57 16.39 2.46 -3.26
CA VAL A 57 17.74 2.82 -2.80
C VAL A 57 17.64 3.39 -1.40
N ASP A 58 18.51 2.94 -0.50
CA ASP A 58 18.60 3.41 0.89
C ASP A 58 20.01 3.88 1.21
N TYR A 59 20.11 4.98 1.93
CA TYR A 59 21.35 5.46 2.53
C TYR A 59 21.10 5.84 3.98
N ALA A 60 21.64 5.04 4.88
CA ALA A 60 21.58 5.28 6.32
C ALA A 60 20.15 5.41 6.88
N GLY A 61 19.18 4.71 6.25
CA GLY A 61 17.78 4.71 6.61
C GLY A 61 16.93 5.72 5.84
N PHE A 62 17.53 6.68 5.12
CA PHE A 62 16.79 7.50 4.16
C PHE A 62 16.68 6.77 2.84
N TYR A 63 15.49 6.65 2.29
CA TYR A 63 15.26 5.91 1.09
C TYR A 63 14.42 6.65 0.06
N ALA A 64 14.63 6.26 -1.19
CA ALA A 64 13.74 6.55 -2.31
C ALA A 64 13.32 5.23 -2.94
N ASN A 65 12.04 5.13 -3.26
CA ASN A 65 11.44 3.97 -3.90
C ASN A 65 10.62 4.41 -5.10
N MET A 66 10.64 3.59 -6.13
CA MET A 66 9.74 3.66 -7.27
C MET A 66 9.07 2.31 -7.44
N TRP A 67 7.76 2.32 -7.48
CA TRP A 67 6.94 1.17 -7.83
C TRP A 67 6.16 1.47 -9.10
N TRP A 68 6.06 0.50 -9.97
CA TRP A 68 5.35 0.62 -11.23
C TRP A 68 4.47 -0.60 -11.44
N ASN A 69 3.20 -0.37 -11.76
CA ASN A 69 2.23 -1.39 -12.12
C ASN A 69 1.88 -1.29 -13.61
N VAL A 70 1.98 -2.42 -14.30
CA VAL A 70 1.41 -2.61 -15.63
C VAL A 70 0.41 -3.75 -15.52
N GLY A 71 -0.85 -3.40 -15.32
CA GLY A 71 -1.92 -4.36 -15.07
C GLY A 71 -3.10 -4.19 -16.00
N ALA A 72 -3.76 -5.29 -16.29
CA ALA A 72 -5.05 -5.27 -16.94
C ALA A 72 -6.14 -4.82 -15.96
N THR A 73 -7.18 -4.15 -16.44
CA THR A 73 -8.33 -3.77 -15.60
C THR A 73 -9.08 -5.00 -15.09
N ASP A 74 -9.07 -6.06 -15.89
CA ASP A 74 -9.73 -7.32 -15.60
C ASP A 74 -9.03 -8.51 -16.32
N TRP A 75 -9.59 -9.68 -16.19
CA TRP A 75 -9.10 -10.91 -16.81
C TRP A 75 -9.36 -11.01 -18.33
N THR A 76 -10.09 -10.08 -18.92
CA THR A 76 -10.32 -10.04 -20.37
C THR A 76 -9.21 -9.34 -21.13
N PHE A 77 -8.34 -8.62 -20.41
CA PHE A 77 -7.26 -7.80 -20.98
C PHE A 77 -7.75 -6.74 -21.96
N SER A 78 -8.99 -6.29 -21.78
CA SER A 78 -9.63 -5.31 -22.66
C SER A 78 -9.05 -3.91 -22.52
N ALA A 79 -8.51 -3.59 -21.34
CA ALA A 79 -7.85 -2.33 -21.04
C ALA A 79 -6.74 -2.54 -20.00
N PHE A 80 -5.81 -1.57 -19.92
CA PHE A 80 -4.72 -1.55 -18.97
C PHE A 80 -4.83 -0.35 -18.04
N ASN A 81 -4.42 -0.54 -16.78
CA ASN A 81 -4.41 0.49 -15.76
C ASN A 81 -2.98 0.66 -15.20
N PRO A 82 -2.11 1.37 -15.93
CA PRO A 82 -0.76 1.62 -15.46
C PRO A 82 -0.76 2.64 -14.31
N GLU A 83 0.14 2.42 -13.36
CA GLU A 83 0.34 3.27 -12.19
C GLU A 83 1.83 3.38 -11.89
N VAL A 84 2.29 4.57 -11.50
CA VAL A 84 3.64 4.82 -11.01
C VAL A 84 3.54 5.47 -9.64
N ASP A 85 4.18 4.84 -8.66
CA ASP A 85 4.29 5.35 -7.31
C ASP A 85 5.73 5.76 -7.02
N LEU A 86 5.91 6.96 -6.52
CA LEU A 86 7.17 7.46 -6.00
C LEU A 86 7.08 7.63 -4.50
N GLN A 87 8.09 7.16 -3.79
CA GLN A 87 8.12 7.24 -2.33
C GLN A 87 9.48 7.70 -1.84
N ILE A 88 9.47 8.62 -0.90
CA ILE A 88 10.65 9.04 -0.15
C ILE A 88 10.38 8.87 1.33
N GLY A 89 11.37 8.44 2.10
CA GLY A 89 11.14 8.19 3.51
C GLY A 89 12.39 7.93 4.32
N PHE A 90 12.12 7.61 5.58
CA PHE A 90 13.11 7.20 6.55
C PHE A 90 12.63 5.93 7.27
N SER A 91 13.48 4.92 7.33
CA SER A 91 13.17 3.63 7.96
C SER A 91 14.32 3.18 8.85
N ARG A 92 14.09 3.17 10.17
CA ARG A 92 15.01 2.62 11.17
C ARG A 92 14.29 2.23 12.46
N TRP A 93 14.84 1.28 13.18
CA TRP A 93 14.38 0.85 14.51
C TRP A 93 12.90 0.43 14.53
N GLY A 94 12.44 -0.21 13.46
CA GLY A 94 11.04 -0.58 13.30
C GLY A 94 10.11 0.56 12.88
N LEU A 95 10.57 1.82 12.93
CA LEU A 95 9.82 2.99 12.47
C LEU A 95 10.07 3.22 10.98
N ASN A 96 8.99 3.46 10.23
CA ASN A 96 9.05 3.95 8.85
C ASN A 96 8.12 5.15 8.71
N ILE A 97 8.67 6.26 8.23
CA ILE A 97 7.92 7.48 7.91
C ILE A 97 8.20 7.78 6.44
N ASN A 98 7.16 7.89 5.64
CA ASN A 98 7.34 8.19 4.23
C ASN A 98 6.19 9.02 3.65
N TYR A 99 6.49 9.63 2.51
CA TYR A 99 5.51 10.25 1.66
C TYR A 99 5.44 9.49 0.36
N LEU A 100 4.23 9.05 0.02
CA LEU A 100 3.89 8.37 -1.21
C LEU A 100 3.21 9.35 -2.15
N TYR A 101 3.64 9.34 -3.41
CA TYR A 101 3.03 10.01 -4.53
C TYR A 101 2.66 8.98 -5.58
N CYS A 102 1.36 8.84 -5.88
CA CYS A 102 0.87 7.94 -6.91
C CYS A 102 0.47 8.74 -8.15
N TYR A 103 0.80 8.21 -9.31
CA TYR A 103 0.36 8.72 -10.60
C TYR A 103 -0.34 7.61 -11.40
N TYR A 104 -1.59 7.89 -11.74
CA TYR A 104 -2.43 7.04 -12.58
C TYR A 104 -2.48 7.64 -13.98
N PHE A 105 -2.20 6.83 -15.01
CA PHE A 105 -2.31 7.24 -16.42
C PHE A 105 -3.77 7.32 -16.85
N ASP A 106 -4.49 8.26 -16.31
CA ASP A 106 -5.93 8.44 -16.43
C ASP A 106 -6.26 9.73 -17.19
N THR A 107 -7.52 10.04 -17.35
CA THR A 107 -8.01 11.29 -17.95
C THR A 107 -8.83 12.08 -16.96
N TYR A 108 -8.85 13.40 -17.11
CA TYR A 108 -9.80 14.26 -16.41
C TYR A 108 -11.22 14.05 -16.99
N PRO A 109 -12.27 14.51 -16.29
CA PRO A 109 -13.65 14.41 -16.77
C PRO A 109 -13.91 15.06 -18.12
N ASP A 110 -13.07 16.01 -18.52
CA ASP A 110 -13.11 16.68 -19.85
C ASP A 110 -12.41 15.88 -20.97
N GLY A 111 -11.90 14.67 -20.64
CA GLY A 111 -11.20 13.80 -21.57
C GLY A 111 -9.72 14.15 -21.80
N THR A 112 -9.19 15.18 -21.12
CA THR A 112 -7.76 15.49 -21.22
C THR A 112 -6.91 14.53 -20.38
N PRO A 113 -5.69 14.15 -20.83
CA PRO A 113 -4.80 13.31 -20.05
C PRO A 113 -4.43 13.95 -18.70
N SER A 114 -4.39 13.14 -17.67
CA SER A 114 -3.95 13.58 -16.32
C SER A 114 -2.50 14.07 -16.35
N ARG A 115 -2.20 15.08 -15.54
CA ARG A 115 -0.86 15.65 -15.44
C ARG A 115 -0.08 14.98 -14.32
N PHE A 116 1.18 14.67 -14.56
CA PHE A 116 2.05 14.07 -13.56
C PHE A 116 2.18 14.95 -12.29
N PHE A 117 2.37 16.25 -12.42
CA PHE A 117 2.44 17.18 -11.28
C PHE A 117 1.11 17.90 -11.05
N ASP A 118 0.09 17.17 -10.63
CA ASP A 118 -1.18 17.75 -10.22
C ASP A 118 -1.42 17.51 -8.73
N PHE A 119 -1.28 18.56 -7.93
CA PHE A 119 -1.46 18.53 -6.48
C PHE A 119 -2.82 19.07 -6.04
N LYS A 120 -3.75 19.23 -6.98
CA LYS A 120 -5.09 19.72 -6.69
C LYS A 120 -5.95 18.62 -6.05
N ASN A 121 -7.00 19.05 -5.38
CA ASN A 121 -8.05 18.16 -4.94
C ASN A 121 -9.08 18.00 -6.06
N HIS A 122 -9.30 16.78 -6.48
CA HIS A 122 -10.28 16.42 -7.48
C HIS A 122 -11.45 15.68 -6.86
N PRO A 123 -12.67 15.81 -7.41
CA PRO A 123 -13.76 14.93 -7.03
C PRO A 123 -13.36 13.48 -7.33
N ARG A 124 -14.02 12.56 -6.65
CA ARG A 124 -13.83 11.13 -6.85
C ARG A 124 -13.91 10.79 -8.34
N GLY A 125 -12.95 9.99 -8.82
CA GLY A 125 -12.86 9.62 -10.23
C GLY A 125 -12.23 10.67 -11.14
N GLY A 126 -11.87 11.85 -10.61
CA GLY A 126 -11.16 12.88 -11.36
C GLY A 126 -9.68 12.93 -11.03
N GLY A 127 -8.87 13.35 -12.02
CA GLY A 127 -7.42 13.49 -11.87
C GLY A 127 -6.65 12.18 -11.78
N GLY A 128 -5.36 12.25 -12.05
CA GLY A 128 -4.45 11.11 -12.12
C GLY A 128 -3.45 11.00 -10.97
N THR A 129 -3.58 11.79 -9.92
CA THR A 129 -2.58 11.82 -8.85
C THR A 129 -3.17 11.71 -7.47
N THR A 130 -2.41 11.16 -6.54
CA THR A 130 -2.71 11.22 -5.10
C THR A 130 -1.42 11.32 -4.30
N GLY A 131 -1.50 11.97 -3.14
CA GLY A 131 -0.41 12.05 -2.19
C GLY A 131 -0.81 11.56 -0.81
N GLU A 132 0.08 10.84 -0.12
CA GLU A 132 -0.21 10.22 1.15
C GLU A 132 1.00 10.23 2.09
N TRP A 133 0.82 10.72 3.31
CA TRP A 133 1.74 10.48 4.41
C TRP A 133 1.49 9.10 5.02
N ARG A 134 2.55 8.37 5.29
CA ARG A 134 2.52 7.07 5.95
C ARG A 134 3.47 7.03 7.13
N VAL A 135 2.99 6.52 8.24
CA VAL A 135 3.79 6.22 9.41
C VAL A 135 3.50 4.78 9.81
N SER A 136 4.51 3.94 9.85
CA SER A 136 4.36 2.57 10.33
C SER A 136 5.41 2.24 11.38
N TYR A 137 5.07 1.31 12.24
CA TYR A 137 5.96 0.81 13.27
C TYR A 137 5.82 -0.71 13.40
N ARG A 138 6.94 -1.41 13.42
CA ARG A 138 7.05 -2.84 13.74
C ARG A 138 7.73 -2.99 15.10
N VAL A 139 7.09 -3.70 16.01
CA VAL A 139 7.55 -3.79 17.40
C VAL A 139 8.92 -4.47 17.48
N SER A 140 9.08 -5.66 16.93
CA SER A 140 10.37 -6.38 16.83
C SER A 140 10.20 -7.66 16.00
N ASP A 141 11.30 -8.35 15.73
CA ASP A 141 11.25 -9.67 15.09
C ASP A 141 10.70 -10.76 16.01
N LYS A 142 10.84 -10.59 17.33
CA LYS A 142 10.26 -11.53 18.32
C LYS A 142 8.76 -11.32 18.51
N ILE A 143 8.30 -10.09 18.33
CA ILE A 143 6.88 -9.71 18.39
C ILE A 143 6.59 -9.01 17.06
N PRO A 144 6.30 -9.75 15.98
CA PRO A 144 6.15 -9.22 14.64
C PRO A 144 4.77 -8.54 14.45
N LEU A 145 4.39 -7.74 15.43
CA LEU A 145 3.22 -6.87 15.40
C LEU A 145 3.59 -5.56 14.72
N SER A 146 2.77 -5.12 13.80
CA SER A 146 2.93 -3.87 13.09
C SER A 146 1.67 -3.01 13.12
N CYS A 147 1.86 -1.70 13.03
CA CYS A 147 0.80 -0.72 12.87
C CYS A 147 1.18 0.23 11.73
N LEU A 148 0.22 0.59 10.90
CA LEU A 148 0.34 1.62 9.86
C LEU A 148 -0.77 2.66 10.06
N VAL A 149 -0.39 3.93 9.95
CA VAL A 149 -1.33 5.04 9.79
C VAL A 149 -0.99 5.76 8.49
N ALA A 150 -1.97 5.95 7.65
CA ALA A 150 -1.84 6.65 6.38
C ALA A 150 -2.87 7.76 6.28
N LEU A 151 -2.45 8.92 5.76
CA LEU A 151 -3.28 10.12 5.59
C LEU A 151 -3.10 10.67 4.18
N ARG A 152 -4.16 10.67 3.38
CA ARG A 152 -4.14 11.30 2.06
C ARG A 152 -4.22 12.81 2.15
N THR A 153 -3.44 13.50 1.32
CA THR A 153 -3.27 14.95 1.39
C THR A 153 -3.83 15.68 0.19
N PHE A 154 -3.88 15.06 -0.97
CA PHE A 154 -4.43 15.61 -2.21
C PHE A 154 -4.83 14.51 -3.20
N GLY A 155 -5.40 14.92 -4.34
CA GLY A 155 -5.78 14.07 -5.44
C GLY A 155 -7.27 13.71 -5.38
N ARG A 156 -7.60 12.45 -5.54
CA ARG A 156 -8.98 11.93 -5.58
C ARG A 156 -9.66 11.91 -4.20
N GLU A 157 -9.49 12.97 -3.42
CA GLU A 157 -9.97 13.13 -2.04
C GLU A 157 -11.21 14.03 -1.96
N GLY A 158 -11.68 14.54 -3.10
CA GLY A 158 -12.82 15.44 -3.16
C GLY A 158 -14.16 14.72 -3.12
N TYR A 159 -15.07 15.23 -2.31
CA TYR A 159 -16.47 14.85 -2.30
C TYR A 159 -17.36 16.10 -2.24
N TRP A 160 -18.55 16.01 -2.81
CA TRP A 160 -19.50 17.12 -2.81
C TRP A 160 -20.34 17.11 -1.55
N GLU A 161 -20.39 18.23 -0.86
CA GLU A 161 -21.24 18.43 0.30
C GLU A 161 -21.83 19.86 0.27
N ASN A 162 -23.14 19.95 0.24
CA ASN A 162 -23.87 21.23 0.14
C ASN A 162 -23.42 22.10 -1.05
N GLY A 163 -23.16 21.49 -2.20
CA GLY A 163 -22.72 22.18 -3.43
C GLY A 163 -21.25 22.63 -3.43
N ALA A 164 -20.50 22.35 -2.38
CA ALA A 164 -19.07 22.65 -2.30
C ALA A 164 -18.22 21.38 -2.39
N LEU A 165 -17.11 21.45 -3.14
CA LEU A 165 -16.11 20.38 -3.17
C LEU A 165 -15.25 20.44 -1.90
N LYS A 166 -15.41 19.44 -1.04
CA LYS A 166 -14.62 19.28 0.19
C LYS A 166 -13.55 18.23 0.01
N ARG A 167 -12.54 18.23 0.88
CA ARG A 167 -11.48 17.22 0.96
C ARG A 167 -11.69 16.31 2.17
N ALA A 168 -11.67 15.00 1.95
CA ALA A 168 -11.91 14.03 3.01
C ALA A 168 -10.69 13.81 3.92
N TYR A 169 -9.47 13.98 3.39
CA TYR A 169 -8.26 13.57 4.12
C TYR A 169 -8.35 12.11 4.57
N SER A 170 -8.65 11.22 3.62
CA SER A 170 -8.88 9.81 3.90
C SER A 170 -7.78 9.22 4.76
N THR A 171 -8.16 8.76 5.94
CA THR A 171 -7.25 8.16 6.91
C THR A 171 -7.45 6.65 6.90
N TYR A 172 -6.35 5.91 6.87
CA TYR A 172 -6.32 4.45 6.98
C TYR A 172 -5.44 4.04 8.14
N ILE A 173 -5.89 3.08 8.92
CA ILE A 173 -5.15 2.50 10.03
C ILE A 173 -5.15 0.99 9.84
N GLU A 174 -3.98 0.35 9.93
CA GLU A 174 -3.83 -1.10 9.79
C GLU A 174 -3.05 -1.66 10.98
N LEU A 175 -3.50 -2.79 11.49
CA LEU A 175 -2.75 -3.65 12.38
C LEU A 175 -2.39 -4.92 11.65
N GLY A 176 -1.14 -5.36 11.82
CA GLY A 176 -0.61 -6.54 11.19
C GLY A 176 0.16 -7.43 12.16
N TYR A 177 0.09 -8.73 11.92
CA TYR A 177 0.92 -9.71 12.60
C TYR A 177 1.45 -10.75 11.61
N ASP A 178 2.75 -11.05 11.68
CA ASP A 178 3.43 -11.96 10.77
C ASP A 178 3.81 -13.25 11.51
N PHE A 179 3.16 -14.37 11.18
CA PHE A 179 3.40 -15.67 11.77
C PHE A 179 4.47 -16.41 10.97
N ALA A 180 5.62 -16.69 11.57
CA ALA A 180 6.61 -17.60 11.01
C ALA A 180 6.13 -19.05 11.19
N LEU A 181 5.87 -19.76 10.10
CA LEU A 181 5.38 -21.14 10.11
C LEU A 181 6.49 -22.19 9.94
N GLY A 182 7.76 -21.74 9.84
CA GLY A 182 8.91 -22.60 9.59
C GLY A 182 9.12 -22.93 8.11
N GLN A 183 10.33 -23.44 7.75
CA GLN A 183 10.69 -23.81 6.39
C GLN A 183 10.41 -22.71 5.34
N ASP A 184 10.71 -21.45 5.71
CA ASP A 184 10.51 -20.26 4.87
C ASP A 184 9.04 -19.93 4.52
N TRP A 185 8.09 -20.55 5.22
CA TRP A 185 6.69 -20.20 5.18
C TRP A 185 6.35 -19.11 6.18
N GLN A 186 5.56 -18.15 5.74
CA GLN A 186 5.02 -17.08 6.60
C GLN A 186 3.56 -16.83 6.27
N LEU A 187 2.76 -16.54 7.31
CA LEU A 187 1.39 -16.09 7.20
C LEU A 187 1.29 -14.68 7.76
N ASP A 188 0.89 -13.73 6.93
CA ASP A 188 0.63 -12.35 7.33
C ASP A 188 -0.87 -12.17 7.54
N ALA A 189 -1.26 -11.71 8.73
CA ALA A 189 -2.63 -11.32 9.05
C ALA A 189 -2.73 -9.81 9.16
N ARG A 190 -3.74 -9.20 8.55
CA ARG A 190 -3.95 -7.74 8.52
C ARG A 190 -5.40 -7.40 8.78
N VAL A 191 -5.62 -6.35 9.57
CA VAL A 191 -6.93 -5.71 9.74
C VAL A 191 -6.76 -4.22 9.50
N GLY A 192 -7.55 -3.66 8.58
CA GLY A 192 -7.52 -2.25 8.21
C GLY A 192 -8.86 -1.58 8.45
N VAL A 193 -8.81 -0.35 8.95
CA VAL A 193 -10.00 0.47 9.22
C VAL A 193 -9.81 1.89 8.70
N THR A 194 -10.92 2.54 8.39
CA THR A 194 -10.97 4.00 8.25
C THR A 194 -11.80 4.58 9.40
N PRO A 195 -11.27 5.57 10.14
CA PRO A 195 -11.95 6.11 11.33
C PRO A 195 -12.97 7.19 10.99
N ALA A 196 -13.03 7.64 9.74
CA ALA A 196 -13.87 8.75 9.30
C ALA A 196 -14.22 8.59 7.82
N LYS A 197 -15.05 9.51 7.32
CA LYS A 197 -15.39 9.64 5.90
C LYS A 197 -14.14 9.59 5.03
N SER A 198 -14.12 8.69 4.05
CA SER A 198 -12.92 8.40 3.28
C SER A 198 -13.23 7.83 1.89
N LEU A 199 -12.21 7.78 1.04
CA LEU A 199 -12.33 7.10 -0.25
C LEU A 199 -12.65 5.60 -0.11
N TYR A 200 -12.21 4.95 0.98
CA TYR A 200 -12.44 3.52 1.24
C TYR A 200 -13.91 3.19 1.46
N THR A 201 -14.70 4.18 1.89
CA THR A 201 -16.16 4.08 2.10
C THR A 201 -16.95 4.86 1.05
N GLY A 202 -16.30 5.28 -0.04
CA GLY A 202 -16.95 6.13 -1.03
C GLY A 202 -17.35 7.51 -0.52
N PHE A 203 -16.69 7.96 0.54
CA PHE A 203 -17.01 9.18 1.28
C PHE A 203 -18.36 9.11 2.01
N GLU A 204 -18.86 7.89 2.25
CA GLU A 204 -20.03 7.64 3.10
C GLU A 204 -19.61 7.04 4.44
N GLY A 205 -20.39 7.33 5.49
CA GLY A 205 -20.11 6.83 6.83
C GLY A 205 -18.86 7.41 7.49
N ASP A 206 -18.73 7.16 8.79
CA ASP A 206 -17.64 7.72 9.61
C ASP A 206 -16.58 6.70 9.99
N PHE A 207 -16.96 5.44 10.19
CA PHE A 207 -16.06 4.37 10.56
C PHE A 207 -16.37 3.10 9.75
N ALA A 208 -15.32 2.46 9.27
CA ALA A 208 -15.49 1.16 8.60
C ALA A 208 -14.25 0.27 8.78
N VAL A 209 -14.49 -1.04 8.86
CA VAL A 209 -13.47 -2.07 8.67
C VAL A 209 -13.36 -2.31 7.16
N THR A 210 -12.23 -1.90 6.58
CA THR A 210 -12.02 -1.93 5.12
C THR A 210 -11.22 -3.11 4.65
N LEU A 211 -10.51 -3.78 5.56
CA LEU A 211 -9.68 -4.95 5.26
C LEU A 211 -9.68 -5.94 6.42
N VAL A 212 -9.92 -7.21 6.11
CA VAL A 212 -9.46 -8.36 6.88
C VAL A 212 -8.72 -9.28 5.90
N GLY A 213 -7.42 -9.44 6.05
CA GLY A 213 -6.57 -10.11 5.07
C GLY A 213 -5.67 -11.17 5.68
N LEU A 214 -5.46 -12.26 4.93
CA LEU A 214 -4.48 -13.30 5.21
C LEU A 214 -3.66 -13.53 3.94
N LYS A 215 -2.33 -13.44 4.06
CA LYS A 215 -1.40 -13.72 2.98
C LYS A 215 -0.43 -14.81 3.41
N LEU A 216 -0.55 -15.97 2.79
CA LEU A 216 0.42 -17.05 2.92
C LEU A 216 1.48 -16.89 1.85
N HIS A 217 2.75 -16.94 2.23
CA HIS A 217 3.82 -16.96 1.27
C HIS A 217 4.97 -17.89 1.67
N LYS A 218 5.70 -18.31 0.66
CA LYS A 218 6.95 -19.06 0.81
C LYS A 218 8.07 -18.33 0.08
N THR A 219 9.23 -18.30 0.71
CA THR A 219 10.43 -17.62 0.19
C THR A 219 11.53 -18.65 -0.08
N TRP A 220 12.23 -18.51 -1.19
CA TRP A 220 13.41 -19.31 -1.55
C TRP A 220 14.56 -18.37 -1.85
N ALA A 221 15.64 -18.51 -1.10
CA ALA A 221 16.91 -17.89 -1.46
C ALA A 221 17.55 -18.68 -2.61
N ILE A 222 17.99 -17.97 -3.64
CA ILE A 222 18.69 -18.58 -4.78
C ILE A 222 20.17 -18.25 -4.66
N GLY A 223 21.02 -19.27 -4.78
CA GLY A 223 22.46 -19.06 -4.79
C GLY A 223 22.88 -18.19 -5.99
N SER A 224 23.69 -17.17 -5.73
CA SER A 224 24.27 -16.32 -6.77
C SER A 224 25.78 -16.49 -6.82
N LYS A 225 26.35 -16.53 -8.05
CA LYS A 225 27.81 -16.47 -8.29
C LYS A 225 28.32 -15.02 -8.31
N VAL A 226 27.41 -14.04 -8.32
CA VAL A 226 27.74 -12.62 -8.31
C VAL A 226 27.80 -12.16 -6.86
N GLU A 227 28.97 -11.68 -6.45
CA GLU A 227 29.18 -11.14 -5.11
C GLU A 227 28.27 -9.95 -4.84
N GLY A 228 27.67 -9.91 -3.65
CA GLY A 228 26.74 -8.84 -3.25
C GLY A 228 25.32 -8.97 -3.84
N LEU A 229 25.02 -9.94 -4.70
CA LEU A 229 23.71 -10.18 -5.24
C LEU A 229 23.02 -11.33 -4.50
N LYS A 230 21.88 -11.05 -3.86
CA LYS A 230 21.08 -12.03 -3.10
C LYS A 230 19.70 -12.20 -3.77
N PRO A 231 19.58 -13.05 -4.81
CA PRO A 231 18.29 -13.28 -5.43
C PRO A 231 17.37 -14.10 -4.54
N VAL A 232 16.13 -13.68 -4.47
CA VAL A 232 15.06 -14.32 -3.70
C VAL A 232 13.84 -14.50 -4.58
N VAL A 233 13.25 -15.68 -4.56
CA VAL A 233 11.95 -15.96 -5.17
C VAL A 233 10.91 -16.09 -4.08
N LYS A 234 9.76 -15.50 -4.26
CA LYS A 234 8.62 -15.62 -3.36
C LYS A 234 7.37 -15.99 -4.15
N ALA A 235 6.64 -17.00 -3.69
CA ALA A 235 5.28 -17.27 -4.15
C ALA A 235 4.29 -16.95 -3.03
N PHE A 236 3.11 -16.47 -3.37
CA PHE A 236 2.09 -16.10 -2.39
C PHE A 236 0.66 -16.41 -2.84
N ALA A 237 -0.20 -16.60 -1.85
CA ALA A 237 -1.64 -16.58 -1.98
C ALA A 237 -2.20 -15.60 -0.94
N HIS A 238 -3.07 -14.71 -1.35
CA HIS A 238 -3.63 -13.65 -0.53
C HIS A 238 -5.15 -13.69 -0.61
N VAL A 239 -5.80 -13.80 0.54
CA VAL A 239 -7.24 -13.73 0.71
C VAL A 239 -7.56 -12.45 1.47
N MET A 240 -8.43 -11.63 0.92
CA MET A 240 -8.84 -10.37 1.54
C MET A 240 -10.36 -10.26 1.53
N LEU A 241 -10.91 -10.00 2.70
CA LEU A 241 -12.29 -9.65 2.89
C LEU A 241 -12.38 -8.14 3.08
N GLN A 242 -13.28 -7.50 2.35
CA GLN A 242 -13.68 -6.11 2.53
C GLN A 242 -15.07 -6.09 3.20
N PRO A 243 -15.14 -5.97 4.55
CA PRO A 243 -16.42 -6.04 5.26
C PRO A 243 -17.34 -4.87 4.93
N TRP A 244 -16.77 -3.70 4.65
CA TRP A 244 -17.49 -2.52 4.19
C TRP A 244 -17.59 -2.53 2.67
N GLN A 245 -18.79 -2.50 2.14
CA GLN A 245 -19.02 -2.33 0.70
C GLN A 245 -19.21 -0.86 0.36
N VAL A 246 -18.51 -0.44 -0.68
CA VAL A 246 -18.88 0.77 -1.42
C VAL A 246 -20.04 0.38 -2.33
N THR A 247 -21.21 1.01 -2.16
CA THR A 247 -22.40 0.70 -2.98
C THR A 247 -22.17 1.06 -4.45
N LYS A 248 -22.93 0.40 -5.35
CA LYS A 248 -22.80 0.59 -6.81
C LYS A 248 -22.86 2.03 -7.29
N ASP A 249 -23.55 2.89 -6.55
CA ASP A 249 -23.74 4.31 -6.88
C ASP A 249 -22.55 5.19 -6.49
N ASN A 250 -21.64 4.67 -5.70
CA ASN A 250 -20.47 5.40 -5.18
C ASN A 250 -19.19 5.02 -5.91
N LEU A 251 -19.20 5.28 -7.15
CA LEU A 251 -18.16 5.18 -8.16
C LEU A 251 -16.70 5.33 -7.68
N ILE A 252 -16.05 4.20 -7.32
CA ILE A 252 -14.69 3.98 -7.75
C ILE A 252 -14.83 3.20 -9.07
N ARG A 253 -15.10 3.87 -10.16
CA ARG A 253 -15.03 3.30 -11.50
C ARG A 253 -13.71 3.71 -12.14
N PRO A 254 -13.08 2.83 -12.87
CA PRO A 254 -13.54 1.66 -13.62
C PRO A 254 -13.52 0.33 -12.85
N ILE A 255 -13.12 0.31 -11.62
CA ILE A 255 -12.91 -0.87 -10.79
C ILE A 255 -14.25 -1.47 -10.29
N ALA A 256 -15.33 -0.73 -10.40
CA ALA A 256 -16.62 -1.05 -9.77
C ALA A 256 -17.51 -2.01 -10.56
N GLU A 257 -17.11 -2.49 -11.74
CA GLU A 257 -17.83 -3.59 -12.39
C GLU A 257 -17.57 -4.95 -11.71
N ALA A 258 -16.46 -5.04 -10.95
CA ALA A 258 -16.22 -6.13 -10.00
C ALA A 258 -16.84 -5.88 -8.61
N GLY A 259 -17.63 -4.85 -8.48
CA GLY A 259 -17.99 -4.12 -7.27
C GLY A 259 -18.87 -4.76 -6.23
N ASP A 260 -19.23 -6.03 -6.32
CA ASP A 260 -19.90 -6.76 -5.25
C ASP A 260 -18.96 -7.79 -4.58
N GLN A 261 -17.68 -7.81 -4.90
CA GLN A 261 -16.74 -8.76 -4.33
C GLN A 261 -16.29 -8.31 -2.92
N LYS A 262 -16.98 -8.84 -1.92
CA LYS A 262 -16.52 -8.76 -0.52
C LYS A 262 -15.24 -9.55 -0.29
N LEU A 263 -15.01 -10.59 -1.09
CA LEU A 263 -13.86 -11.49 -1.00
C LEU A 263 -12.98 -11.33 -2.25
N ASN A 264 -11.76 -10.92 -2.04
CA ASN A 264 -10.74 -10.80 -3.06
C ASN A 264 -9.66 -11.86 -2.87
N LEU A 265 -9.25 -12.50 -3.96
CA LEU A 265 -8.18 -13.48 -3.98
C LEU A 265 -7.07 -12.98 -4.90
N ALA A 266 -5.83 -13.13 -4.49
CA ALA A 266 -4.68 -12.92 -5.35
C ALA A 266 -3.66 -14.04 -5.14
N VAL A 267 -3.12 -14.56 -6.23
CA VAL A 267 -1.96 -15.44 -6.21
C VAL A 267 -0.88 -14.82 -7.07
N GLY A 268 0.37 -15.05 -6.71
CA GLY A 268 1.47 -14.46 -7.48
C GLY A 268 2.81 -14.99 -7.09
N CYS A 269 3.80 -14.55 -7.84
CA CYS A 269 5.20 -14.80 -7.55
C CYS A 269 6.02 -13.53 -7.78
N SER A 270 7.12 -13.42 -7.07
CA SER A 270 8.08 -12.33 -7.25
C SER A 270 9.50 -12.85 -7.29
N VAL A 271 10.36 -12.16 -8.02
CA VAL A 271 11.80 -12.29 -7.96
C VAL A 271 12.34 -10.96 -7.46
N ALA A 272 13.19 -11.03 -6.43
CA ALA A 272 13.82 -9.86 -5.86
C ALA A 272 15.34 -10.01 -5.84
N PHE A 273 16.02 -8.89 -5.97
CA PHE A 273 17.48 -8.75 -5.92
C PHE A 273 17.82 -7.59 -4.97
N GLY A 274 18.96 -7.70 -4.29
CA GLY A 274 19.45 -6.63 -3.42
C GLY A 274 20.79 -7.00 -2.80
N ASN A 275 21.42 -6.07 -2.12
CA ASN A 275 22.67 -6.24 -1.37
C ASN A 275 22.45 -6.11 0.14
#